data_ea83d91a3959ac004f9e0ff433eee1b9
#
_entry.id   ea83d91a3959ac004f9e0ff433eee1b9
#
_cell.length_a   1.000
_cell.length_b   1.000
_cell.length_c   1.000
_cell.angle_alpha   90.00
_cell.angle_beta   90.00
_cell.angle_gamma   90.00
#
_symmetry.space_group_name_H-M   'P 1'
#
loop_
_entity.id
_entity.type
_entity.pdbx_description
1 polymer ?
#
loop_
_entity_poly.entity_id
_entity_poly.type
_entity_poly.pdbx_seq_one_letter_code
_entity_poly.pdbx_strand_id
1 'polypeptide(L)'
;AATLCAAAQEATLPTPDAKTLGMGGVAMTTLSGSHAIYNNSATAIFSQMPSQISSSYYGQGQFDYYAVTGFCRFDNVNLAQIGWRQYLRERGNNDMAVDLGYSRRIGGNWAVGVVARYMHLKRPETSADALAVDLSAAWSHPLENVGSYSTLRAGAKLGNLGGYLKDTPYTLPMDLTGGVALDTFLSDVHEITVGTDLG
;
A
#
# COMPACT_ATOMS: atom_id res chain seq x y z
N ALA A 1 -16.69 -22.62 -2.88
CA ALA A 1 -15.69 -21.68 -3.46
C ALA A 1 -15.95 -20.22 -3.06
N ALA A 2 -17.24 -19.75 -3.12
CA ALA A 2 -17.59 -18.38 -2.73
C ALA A 2 -17.36 -18.09 -1.22
N THR A 3 -17.49 -19.08 -0.37
CA THR A 3 -17.33 -18.94 1.10
C THR A 3 -15.85 -18.79 1.49
N LEU A 4 -14.92 -19.41 0.75
CA LEU A 4 -13.48 -19.29 0.96
C LEU A 4 -12.96 -17.89 0.57
N CYS A 5 -13.48 -17.30 -0.51
CA CYS A 5 -13.13 -15.93 -0.90
C CYS A 5 -13.65 -14.89 0.12
N ALA A 6 -14.85 -15.07 0.69
CA ALA A 6 -15.36 -14.17 1.70
C ALA A 6 -14.54 -14.22 3.01
N ALA A 7 -14.09 -15.41 3.43
CA ALA A 7 -13.23 -15.55 4.61
C ALA A 7 -11.83 -14.94 4.41
N ALA A 8 -11.27 -15.03 3.21
CA ALA A 8 -10.00 -14.41 2.87
C ALA A 8 -10.09 -12.87 2.84
N GLN A 9 -11.21 -12.33 2.38
CA GLN A 9 -11.46 -10.88 2.39
C GLN A 9 -11.62 -10.28 3.80
N GLU A 10 -12.04 -11.07 4.77
CA GLU A 10 -12.16 -10.61 6.16
C GLU A 10 -10.81 -10.47 6.88
N ALA A 11 -9.76 -11.09 6.39
CA ALA A 11 -8.42 -11.07 6.97
C ALA A 11 -7.55 -9.87 6.51
N THR A 12 -7.96 -9.13 5.48
CA THR A 12 -7.20 -8.00 4.94
C THR A 12 -7.92 -6.67 5.16
N LEU A 13 -7.19 -5.70 5.70
CA LEU A 13 -7.69 -4.33 5.81
C LEU A 13 -7.65 -3.65 4.45
N PRO A 14 -8.72 -2.97 4.01
CA PRO A 14 -8.73 -2.26 2.74
C PRO A 14 -7.68 -1.15 2.72
N THR A 15 -7.24 -0.81 1.53
CA THR A 15 -6.29 0.30 1.32
C THR A 15 -7.02 1.64 1.41
N PRO A 16 -6.57 2.57 2.26
CA PRO A 16 -7.25 3.87 2.47
C PRO A 16 -6.80 4.96 1.49
N ASP A 17 -6.11 4.62 0.44
CA ASP A 17 -5.51 5.56 -0.49
C ASP A 17 -6.52 6.01 -1.55
N ALA A 18 -6.98 7.26 -1.45
CA ALA A 18 -7.92 7.84 -2.41
C ALA A 18 -7.36 7.92 -3.83
N LYS A 19 -6.04 8.10 -4.00
CA LYS A 19 -5.40 8.14 -5.32
C LYS A 19 -5.46 6.76 -5.99
N THR A 20 -5.11 5.71 -5.27
CA THR A 20 -5.22 4.33 -5.74
C THR A 20 -6.66 3.96 -6.08
N LEU A 21 -7.62 4.34 -5.24
CA LEU A 21 -9.05 4.10 -5.51
C LEU A 21 -9.51 4.87 -6.76
N GLY A 22 -9.10 6.11 -6.93
CA GLY A 22 -9.40 6.93 -8.10
C GLY A 22 -8.78 6.38 -9.41
N MET A 23 -7.68 5.64 -9.30
CA MET A 23 -7.02 4.94 -10.41
C MET A 23 -7.60 3.53 -10.67
N GLY A 24 -8.79 3.22 -10.12
CA GLY A 24 -9.41 1.91 -10.31
C GLY A 24 -8.71 0.76 -9.58
N GLY A 25 -7.94 1.07 -8.54
CA GLY A 25 -7.21 0.07 -7.75
C GLY A 25 -5.76 -0.16 -8.17
N VAL A 26 -5.25 0.53 -9.20
CA VAL A 26 -3.83 0.45 -9.58
C VAL A 26 -2.96 0.97 -8.44
N ALA A 27 -2.28 0.07 -7.77
CA ALA A 27 -1.60 0.32 -6.51
C ALA A 27 -0.07 0.18 -6.60
N MET A 28 0.42 -0.72 -7.46
CA MET A 28 1.83 -1.10 -7.49
C MET A 28 2.75 0.00 -8.02
N THR A 29 2.21 0.88 -8.85
CA THR A 29 2.97 1.95 -9.51
C THR A 29 2.50 3.35 -9.16
N THR A 30 1.35 3.47 -8.47
CA THR A 30 0.80 4.76 -8.07
C THR A 30 1.67 5.41 -6.99
N LEU A 31 2.10 6.66 -7.23
CA LEU A 31 2.87 7.45 -6.27
C LEU A 31 1.90 8.06 -5.24
N SER A 32 1.62 7.31 -4.20
CA SER A 32 0.63 7.65 -3.15
C SER A 32 1.23 8.43 -1.97
N GLY A 33 2.48 8.89 -2.10
CA GLY A 33 3.16 9.57 -1.00
C GLY A 33 3.29 8.67 0.22
N SER A 34 2.84 9.13 1.40
CA SER A 34 2.92 8.35 2.63
C SER A 34 1.99 7.13 2.66
N HIS A 35 0.91 7.10 1.86
CA HIS A 35 0.05 5.93 1.75
C HIS A 35 0.70 4.76 0.98
N ALA A 36 1.85 4.97 0.34
CA ALA A 36 2.61 3.91 -0.33
C ALA A 36 2.93 2.72 0.59
N ILE A 37 3.03 2.95 1.92
CA ILE A 37 3.25 1.90 2.91
C ILE A 37 2.20 0.77 2.85
N TYR A 38 0.98 1.07 2.43
CA TYR A 38 -0.10 0.08 2.32
C TYR A 38 -0.11 -0.68 0.99
N ASN A 39 0.46 -0.09 -0.05
CA ASN A 39 0.45 -0.59 -1.41
C ASN A 39 1.82 -1.17 -1.79
N ASN A 40 2.67 -0.32 -2.30
CA ASN A 40 4.06 -0.63 -2.64
C ASN A 40 4.97 0.38 -1.94
N SER A 41 5.50 0.02 -0.80
CA SER A 41 6.32 0.92 0.03
C SER A 41 7.57 1.44 -0.69
N ALA A 42 8.10 0.68 -1.66
CA ALA A 42 9.26 1.11 -2.45
C ALA A 42 8.97 2.37 -3.27
N THR A 43 7.71 2.64 -3.67
CA THR A 43 7.36 3.83 -4.46
C THR A 43 7.51 5.14 -3.70
N ALA A 44 7.45 5.11 -2.36
CA ALA A 44 7.61 6.32 -1.53
C ALA A 44 8.95 7.02 -1.74
N ILE A 45 10.00 6.26 -2.11
CA ILE A 45 11.35 6.82 -2.36
C ILE A 45 11.39 7.75 -3.57
N PHE A 46 10.42 7.64 -4.49
CA PHE A 46 10.33 8.53 -5.66
C PHE A 46 9.55 9.81 -5.37
N SER A 47 8.99 9.97 -4.16
CA SER A 47 8.40 11.24 -3.73
C SER A 47 9.45 12.34 -3.72
N GLN A 48 9.07 13.55 -4.12
CA GLN A 48 9.95 14.72 -4.06
C GLN A 48 10.01 15.33 -2.65
N MET A 49 9.07 14.96 -1.76
CA MET A 49 9.02 15.49 -0.40
C MET A 49 10.05 14.81 0.51
N PRO A 50 10.72 15.56 1.40
CA PRO A 50 11.62 14.98 2.40
C PRO A 50 10.85 14.23 3.51
N SER A 51 9.63 14.69 3.81
CA SER A 51 8.73 14.06 4.76
C SER A 51 7.28 14.39 4.40
N GLN A 52 6.37 13.50 4.76
CA GLN A 52 4.93 13.69 4.54
C GLN A 52 4.14 12.95 5.62
N ILE A 53 3.07 13.58 6.07
CA ILE A 53 2.05 12.95 6.90
C ILE A 53 0.72 13.08 6.15
N SER A 54 -0.05 12.01 6.11
CA SER A 54 -1.37 11.98 5.49
C SER A 54 -2.35 11.25 6.39
N SER A 55 -3.61 11.65 6.33
CA SER A 55 -4.70 10.96 6.99
C SER A 55 -5.82 10.70 5.99
N SER A 56 -6.55 9.63 6.19
CA SER A 56 -7.72 9.27 5.40
C SER A 56 -8.85 8.87 6.33
N TYR A 57 -10.04 9.32 6.01
CA TYR A 57 -11.26 8.87 6.61
C TYR A 57 -12.22 8.43 5.51
N TYR A 58 -12.86 7.30 5.74
CA TYR A 58 -13.88 6.79 4.87
C TYR A 58 -14.99 6.19 5.72
N GLY A 59 -16.22 6.68 5.56
CA GLY A 59 -17.39 6.20 6.26
C GLY A 59 -18.50 5.87 5.27
N GLN A 60 -19.10 4.70 5.39
CA GLN A 60 -20.25 4.29 4.61
C GLN A 60 -21.20 3.42 5.44
N GLY A 61 -22.25 4.05 5.94
CA GLY A 61 -23.35 3.35 6.61
C GLY A 61 -22.92 2.60 7.87
N GLN A 62 -22.51 1.36 7.72
CA GLN A 62 -22.24 0.42 8.80
C GLN A 62 -20.76 0.27 9.16
N PHE A 63 -19.87 1.08 8.58
CA PHE A 63 -18.46 1.02 8.89
C PHE A 63 -17.75 2.37 8.72
N ASP A 64 -16.76 2.56 9.57
CA ASP A 64 -15.84 3.68 9.52
C ASP A 64 -14.42 3.17 9.37
N TYR A 65 -13.65 3.83 8.54
CA TYR A 65 -12.26 3.52 8.30
C TYR A 65 -11.39 4.75 8.51
N TYR A 66 -10.38 4.60 9.34
CA TYR A 66 -9.43 5.64 9.67
C TYR A 66 -8.03 5.17 9.30
N ALA A 67 -7.22 6.04 8.72
CA ALA A 67 -5.81 5.79 8.52
C ALA A 67 -4.98 7.06 8.70
N VAL A 68 -3.80 6.89 9.27
CA VAL A 68 -2.76 7.92 9.38
C VAL A 68 -1.45 7.29 8.95
N THR A 69 -0.73 7.98 8.08
CA THR A 69 0.58 7.53 7.59
C THR A 69 1.58 8.65 7.61
N GLY A 70 2.84 8.29 7.70
CA GLY A 70 3.93 9.24 7.56
C GLY A 70 5.18 8.58 7.01
N PHE A 71 6.00 9.38 6.36
CA PHE A 71 7.37 8.99 6.04
C PHE A 71 8.35 10.11 6.33
N CYS A 72 9.59 9.73 6.56
CA CYS A 72 10.72 10.61 6.67
C CYS A 72 11.90 10.04 5.88
N ARG A 73 12.48 10.86 5.03
CA ARG A 73 13.69 10.55 4.28
C ARG A 73 14.89 10.98 5.10
N PHE A 74 15.85 10.06 5.34
CA PHE A 74 17.07 10.36 6.10
C PHE A 74 18.17 10.92 5.20
N ASP A 75 18.22 10.43 3.95
CA ASP A 75 19.17 10.83 2.94
C ASP A 75 18.57 10.60 1.53
N ASN A 76 19.39 10.72 0.48
CA ASN A 76 18.92 10.57 -0.91
C ASN A 76 18.49 9.13 -1.28
N VAL A 77 18.80 8.15 -0.44
CA VAL A 77 18.56 6.72 -0.75
C VAL A 77 17.72 5.98 0.27
N ASN A 78 17.55 6.51 1.48
CA ASN A 78 16.89 5.81 2.59
C ASN A 78 15.67 6.58 3.10
N LEU A 79 14.58 5.86 3.37
CA LEU A 79 13.32 6.42 3.84
C LEU A 79 12.65 5.46 4.82
N ALA A 80 12.21 5.98 5.98
CA ALA A 80 11.37 5.25 6.93
C ALA A 80 9.90 5.65 6.77
N GLN A 81 9.03 4.70 7.06
CA GLN A 81 7.58 4.86 6.97
C GLN A 81 6.91 4.31 8.21
N ILE A 82 5.79 4.92 8.57
CA ILE A 82 4.89 4.45 9.62
C ILE A 82 3.45 4.58 9.13
N GLY A 83 2.62 3.62 9.49
CA GLY A 83 1.20 3.64 9.20
C GLY A 83 0.39 3.09 10.36
N TRP A 84 -0.77 3.64 10.56
CA TRP A 84 -1.81 3.13 11.43
C TRP A 84 -3.12 3.18 10.68
N ARG A 85 -3.91 2.13 10.79
CA ARG A 85 -5.26 2.06 10.23
C ARG A 85 -6.18 1.30 11.14
N GLN A 86 -7.43 1.72 11.16
CA GLN A 86 -8.49 1.12 11.97
C GLN A 86 -9.76 1.02 11.14
N TYR A 87 -10.40 -0.10 11.21
CA TYR A 87 -11.62 -0.40 10.53
C TYR A 87 -12.69 -0.83 11.54
N LEU A 88 -13.67 0.04 11.75
CA LEU A 88 -14.79 -0.16 12.67
C LEU A 88 -15.97 -0.65 11.86
N ARG A 89 -16.53 -1.79 12.23
CA ARG A 89 -17.77 -2.33 11.66
C ARG A 89 -18.84 -2.38 12.73
N GLU A 90 -20.10 -2.39 12.30
CA GLU A 90 -21.22 -2.67 13.20
C GLU A 90 -21.00 -3.96 14.01
N ARG A 91 -21.69 -4.05 15.16
CA ARG A 91 -21.64 -5.18 16.09
C ARG A 91 -20.31 -5.36 16.83
N GLY A 92 -19.52 -4.30 16.99
CA GLY A 92 -18.30 -4.34 17.79
C GLY A 92 -17.10 -5.02 17.11
N ASN A 93 -17.14 -5.22 15.81
CA ASN A 93 -15.98 -5.62 15.05
C ASN A 93 -15.03 -4.43 14.90
N ASN A 94 -13.77 -4.61 15.27
CA ASN A 94 -12.75 -3.58 15.19
C ASN A 94 -11.44 -4.21 14.75
N ASP A 95 -11.01 -3.86 13.56
CA ASP A 95 -9.76 -4.33 12.99
C ASP A 95 -8.77 -3.17 12.96
N MET A 96 -7.59 -3.39 13.50
CA MET A 96 -6.52 -2.39 13.57
C MET A 96 -5.23 -2.98 13.00
N ALA A 97 -4.45 -2.15 12.32
CA ALA A 97 -3.09 -2.51 11.94
C ALA A 97 -2.12 -1.35 12.19
N VAL A 98 -0.90 -1.71 12.56
CA VAL A 98 0.25 -0.81 12.63
C VAL A 98 1.30 -1.35 11.68
N ASP A 99 1.79 -0.48 10.80
CA ASP A 99 2.77 -0.78 9.78
C ASP A 99 4.05 0.02 10.04
N LEU A 100 5.21 -0.63 10.00
CA LEU A 100 6.52 -0.01 10.03
C LEU A 100 7.27 -0.38 8.77
N GLY A 101 7.64 0.62 7.98
CA GLY A 101 8.23 0.45 6.67
C GLY A 101 9.62 1.07 6.55
N TYR A 102 10.43 0.46 5.70
CA TYR A 102 11.71 1.01 5.27
C TYR A 102 11.85 0.80 3.76
N SER A 103 12.29 1.84 3.07
CA SER A 103 12.53 1.79 1.63
C SER A 103 13.91 2.34 1.30
N ARG A 104 14.54 1.72 0.31
CA ARG A 104 15.87 2.08 -0.14
C ARG A 104 15.96 2.13 -1.66
N ARG A 105 16.56 3.19 -2.18
CA ARG A 105 16.94 3.29 -3.60
C ARG A 105 18.18 2.45 -3.87
N ILE A 106 18.09 1.58 -4.88
CA ILE A 106 19.19 0.73 -5.35
C ILE A 106 19.54 1.18 -6.77
N GLY A 107 20.58 2.01 -6.90
CA GLY A 107 20.89 2.65 -8.18
C GLY A 107 19.91 3.76 -8.56
N GLY A 108 20.01 4.28 -9.79
CA GLY A 108 19.26 5.47 -10.21
C GLY A 108 17.73 5.28 -10.24
N ASN A 109 17.29 4.15 -10.78
CA ASN A 109 15.89 3.93 -11.16
C ASN A 109 15.18 2.87 -10.32
N TRP A 110 15.87 2.10 -9.49
CA TRP A 110 15.31 1.00 -8.70
C TRP A 110 15.16 1.37 -7.22
N ALA A 111 14.11 0.86 -6.63
CA ALA A 111 13.89 0.93 -5.20
C ALA A 111 13.34 -0.41 -4.67
N VAL A 112 13.65 -0.71 -3.41
CA VAL A 112 13.07 -1.82 -2.67
C VAL A 112 12.48 -1.32 -1.38
N GLY A 113 11.51 -2.03 -0.85
CA GLY A 113 10.86 -1.71 0.39
C GLY A 113 10.50 -2.96 1.17
N VAL A 114 10.49 -2.83 2.49
CA VAL A 114 9.99 -3.82 3.43
C VAL A 114 9.05 -3.15 4.41
N VAL A 115 7.94 -3.81 4.72
CA VAL A 115 6.97 -3.37 5.72
C VAL A 115 6.73 -4.51 6.69
N ALA A 116 6.93 -4.26 7.98
CA ALA A 116 6.46 -5.14 9.05
C ALA A 116 5.10 -4.64 9.52
N ARG A 117 4.14 -5.54 9.60
CA ARG A 117 2.75 -5.26 9.97
C ARG A 117 2.33 -6.08 11.17
N TYR A 118 1.80 -5.40 12.19
CA TYR A 118 1.02 -6.02 13.25
C TYR A 118 -0.45 -5.74 13.01
N MET A 119 -1.28 -6.79 13.10
CA MET A 119 -2.74 -6.69 12.96
C MET A 119 -3.42 -7.23 14.22
N HIS A 120 -4.41 -6.50 14.70
CA HIS A 120 -5.31 -6.92 15.77
C HIS A 120 -6.73 -6.95 15.21
N LEU A 121 -7.30 -8.14 15.13
CA LEU A 121 -8.66 -8.36 14.63
C LEU A 121 -9.57 -8.67 15.82
N LYS A 122 -10.54 -7.80 16.09
CA LYS A 122 -11.50 -7.97 17.16
C LYS A 122 -12.87 -8.34 16.59
N ARG A 123 -13.43 -9.41 17.12
CA ARG A 123 -14.79 -9.89 16.86
C ARG A 123 -15.57 -9.91 18.18
N PRO A 124 -16.93 -9.99 18.18
CA PRO A 124 -17.72 -9.97 19.41
C PRO A 124 -17.33 -11.05 20.42
N GLU A 125 -16.94 -12.22 19.95
CA GLU A 125 -16.65 -13.39 20.80
C GLU A 125 -15.16 -13.76 20.82
N THR A 126 -14.34 -13.22 19.90
CA THR A 126 -12.92 -13.61 19.75
C THR A 126 -12.06 -12.45 19.33
N SER A 127 -10.76 -12.58 19.58
CA SER A 127 -9.74 -11.68 19.02
C SER A 127 -8.57 -12.49 18.49
N ALA A 128 -7.96 -12.00 17.43
CA ALA A 128 -6.79 -12.63 16.82
C ALA A 128 -5.73 -11.56 16.52
N ASP A 129 -4.49 -11.92 16.78
CA ASP A 129 -3.32 -11.10 16.49
C ASP A 129 -2.51 -11.77 15.37
N ALA A 130 -2.04 -10.98 14.42
CA ALA A 130 -1.20 -11.47 13.34
C ALA A 130 0.01 -10.58 13.10
N LEU A 131 1.10 -11.20 12.67
CA LEU A 131 2.29 -10.52 12.18
C LEU A 131 2.51 -10.89 10.72
N ALA A 132 2.83 -9.90 9.90
CA ALA A 132 3.14 -10.08 8.50
C ALA A 132 4.29 -9.19 8.06
N VAL A 133 4.95 -9.59 6.99
CA VAL A 133 5.96 -8.80 6.31
C VAL A 133 5.57 -8.69 4.84
N ASP A 134 5.64 -7.48 4.29
CA ASP A 134 5.50 -7.23 2.86
C ASP A 134 6.88 -6.86 2.30
N LEU A 135 7.23 -7.43 1.16
CA LEU A 135 8.41 -7.10 0.36
C LEU A 135 7.96 -6.41 -0.91
N SER A 136 8.59 -5.33 -1.29
CA SER A 136 8.22 -4.58 -2.48
C SER A 136 9.43 -4.12 -3.27
N ALA A 137 9.21 -3.97 -4.58
CA ALA A 137 10.17 -3.40 -5.51
C ALA A 137 9.46 -2.39 -6.42
N ALA A 138 10.16 -1.36 -6.82
CA ALA A 138 9.68 -0.37 -7.75
C ALA A 138 10.80 0.10 -8.67
N TRP A 139 10.42 0.38 -9.90
CA TRP A 139 11.30 0.93 -10.92
C TRP A 139 10.62 2.12 -11.59
N SER A 140 11.38 3.19 -11.84
CA SER A 140 10.88 4.42 -12.45
C SER A 140 11.90 4.95 -13.41
N HIS A 141 11.54 5.10 -14.68
CA HIS A 141 12.44 5.54 -15.74
C HIS A 141 11.82 6.66 -16.59
N PRO A 142 12.46 7.84 -16.65
CA PRO A 142 12.03 8.89 -17.55
C PRO A 142 12.25 8.46 -19.02
N LEU A 143 11.28 8.76 -19.89
CA LEU A 143 11.34 8.49 -21.31
C LEU A 143 11.61 9.79 -22.07
N GLU A 144 12.72 9.85 -22.80
CA GLU A 144 13.19 11.08 -23.47
C GLU A 144 12.44 11.39 -24.78
N ASN A 145 11.74 10.41 -25.37
CA ASN A 145 11.16 10.54 -26.72
C ASN A 145 9.64 10.30 -26.78
N VAL A 146 8.95 10.36 -25.64
CA VAL A 146 7.50 10.13 -25.56
C VAL A 146 6.85 11.33 -24.87
N GLY A 147 6.12 12.16 -25.64
CA GLY A 147 5.53 13.38 -25.11
C GLY A 147 6.55 14.42 -24.66
N SER A 148 6.11 15.43 -23.92
CA SER A 148 7.01 16.46 -23.38
C SER A 148 7.82 15.95 -22.18
N TYR A 149 7.20 15.16 -21.30
CA TYR A 149 7.82 14.51 -20.15
C TYR A 149 7.02 13.25 -19.83
N SER A 150 7.61 12.09 -20.06
CA SER A 150 6.96 10.83 -19.75
C SER A 150 7.80 10.00 -18.81
N THR A 151 7.14 9.22 -17.94
CA THR A 151 7.81 8.33 -17.00
C THR A 151 7.14 6.96 -17.04
N LEU A 152 7.91 5.93 -17.33
CA LEU A 152 7.47 4.54 -17.23
C LEU A 152 7.79 4.03 -15.83
N ARG A 153 6.80 3.43 -15.16
CA ARG A 153 6.95 2.81 -13.84
C ARG A 153 6.54 1.35 -13.89
N ALA A 154 7.26 0.54 -13.11
CA ALA A 154 6.89 -0.83 -12.81
C ALA A 154 7.03 -1.06 -11.30
N GLY A 155 6.19 -1.93 -10.76
CA GLY A 155 6.20 -2.26 -9.35
C GLY A 155 5.75 -3.68 -9.11
N ALA A 156 6.23 -4.26 -8.01
CA ALA A 156 5.79 -5.57 -7.54
C ALA A 156 5.80 -5.62 -6.02
N LYS A 157 4.90 -6.40 -5.45
CA LYS A 157 4.81 -6.68 -4.03
C LYS A 157 4.54 -8.16 -3.79
N LEU A 158 5.25 -8.72 -2.82
CA LEU A 158 4.95 -9.98 -2.18
C LEU A 158 4.47 -9.65 -0.76
N GLY A 159 3.19 -9.81 -0.53
CA GLY A 159 2.51 -9.35 0.66
C GLY A 159 2.11 -10.46 1.61
N ASN A 160 1.87 -10.07 2.88
CA ASN A 160 1.35 -10.91 3.94
C ASN A 160 2.19 -12.18 4.23
N LEU A 161 3.53 -12.06 4.15
CA LEU A 161 4.44 -13.11 4.58
C LEU A 161 4.40 -13.19 6.11
N GLY A 162 3.61 -14.12 6.65
CA GLY A 162 3.45 -14.23 8.10
C GLY A 162 2.25 -15.08 8.49
N GLY A 163 1.67 -14.80 9.66
CA GLY A 163 0.54 -15.55 10.15
C GLY A 163 0.00 -15.04 11.48
N TYR A 164 -0.99 -15.74 11.98
CA TYR A 164 -1.60 -15.46 13.28
C TYR A 164 -0.69 -15.95 14.42
N LEU A 165 -0.64 -15.20 15.52
CA LEU A 165 0.19 -15.51 16.69
C LEU A 165 -0.40 -16.61 17.58
N LYS A 166 -1.69 -16.92 17.41
CA LYS A 166 -2.39 -18.00 18.12
C LYS A 166 -3.04 -18.91 17.09
N ASP A 167 -3.26 -20.16 17.49
CA ASP A 167 -4.03 -21.09 16.67
C ASP A 167 -5.42 -20.55 16.39
N THR A 168 -5.68 -20.26 15.14
CA THR A 168 -6.94 -19.76 14.63
C THR A 168 -7.32 -20.57 13.37
N PRO A 169 -8.60 -20.73 13.06
CA PRO A 169 -9.03 -21.37 11.82
C PRO A 169 -8.75 -20.48 10.58
N TYR A 170 -8.23 -19.27 10.79
CA TYR A 170 -7.95 -18.31 9.73
C TYR A 170 -6.50 -18.40 9.26
N THR A 171 -6.29 -18.30 7.97
CA THR A 171 -4.97 -18.16 7.37
C THR A 171 -4.82 -16.75 6.82
N LEU A 172 -3.64 -16.16 6.96
CA LEU A 172 -3.33 -14.90 6.30
C LEU A 172 -2.95 -15.21 4.85
N PRO A 173 -3.73 -14.76 3.86
CA PRO A 173 -3.44 -15.05 2.46
C PRO A 173 -2.19 -14.30 2.02
N MET A 174 -1.19 -15.04 1.56
CA MET A 174 -0.03 -14.45 0.86
C MET A 174 -0.50 -13.96 -0.50
N ASP A 175 -0.09 -12.75 -0.90
CA ASP A 175 -0.41 -12.17 -2.20
C ASP A 175 0.87 -11.79 -2.97
N LEU A 176 0.84 -11.99 -4.27
CA LEU A 176 1.85 -11.51 -5.21
C LEU A 176 1.17 -10.62 -6.24
N THR A 177 1.52 -9.36 -6.24
CA THR A 177 0.93 -8.38 -7.17
C THR A 177 2.04 -7.66 -7.92
N GLY A 178 1.84 -7.44 -9.21
CA GLY A 178 2.74 -6.67 -10.06
C GLY A 178 1.97 -5.68 -10.92
N GLY A 179 2.61 -4.59 -11.33
CA GLY A 179 1.95 -3.59 -12.15
C GLY A 179 2.90 -2.73 -12.95
N VAL A 180 2.35 -2.07 -13.97
CA VAL A 180 3.05 -1.10 -14.80
C VAL A 180 2.18 0.14 -14.99
N ALA A 181 2.79 1.31 -15.10
CA ALA A 181 2.11 2.55 -15.45
C ALA A 181 2.99 3.47 -16.29
N LEU A 182 2.33 4.23 -17.15
CA LEU A 182 2.92 5.31 -17.93
C LEU A 182 2.28 6.63 -17.49
N ASP A 183 3.11 7.56 -17.03
CA ASP A 183 2.73 8.95 -16.86
C ASP A 183 3.22 9.73 -18.08
N THR A 184 2.39 10.59 -18.62
CA THR A 184 2.76 11.48 -19.72
C THR A 184 2.11 12.85 -19.56
N PHE A 185 2.87 13.89 -19.81
CA PHE A 185 2.36 15.26 -19.87
C PHE A 185 1.94 15.59 -21.31
N LEU A 186 0.67 15.90 -21.50
CA LEU A 186 0.15 16.39 -22.77
C LEU A 186 0.39 17.89 -22.95
N SER A 187 0.50 18.61 -21.83
CA SER A 187 0.83 20.05 -21.76
C SER A 187 1.41 20.34 -20.38
N ASP A 188 1.83 21.58 -20.15
CA ASP A 188 2.40 22.03 -18.86
C ASP A 188 1.45 21.86 -17.67
N VAL A 189 0.14 21.64 -17.91
CA VAL A 189 -0.89 21.53 -16.87
C VAL A 189 -1.70 20.23 -16.94
N HIS A 190 -1.52 19.40 -17.98
CA HIS A 190 -2.29 18.16 -18.16
C HIS A 190 -1.38 16.95 -18.11
N GLU A 191 -1.49 16.18 -17.03
CA GLU A 191 -0.85 14.87 -16.84
C GLU A 191 -1.89 13.77 -17.05
N ILE A 192 -1.53 12.74 -17.81
CA ILE A 192 -2.30 11.50 -17.94
C ILE A 192 -1.47 10.36 -17.38
N THR A 193 -2.07 9.60 -16.49
CA THR A 193 -1.51 8.34 -15.99
C THR A 193 -2.37 7.18 -16.49
N VAL A 194 -1.74 6.20 -17.12
CA VAL A 194 -2.38 4.93 -17.51
C VAL A 194 -1.60 3.80 -16.86
N GLY A 195 -2.29 2.91 -16.17
CA GLY A 195 -1.65 1.80 -15.47
C GLY A 195 -2.55 0.58 -15.34
N THR A 196 -1.93 -0.55 -15.02
CA THR A 196 -2.59 -1.81 -14.72
C THR A 196 -1.80 -2.59 -13.70
N ASP A 197 -2.52 -3.28 -12.81
CA ASP A 197 -1.98 -4.24 -11.87
C ASP A 197 -2.56 -5.63 -12.15
N LEU A 198 -1.77 -6.66 -11.86
CA LEU A 198 -2.13 -8.08 -11.92
C LEU A 198 -1.71 -8.74 -10.59
N GLY A 199 -2.62 -9.51 -9.99
CA GLY A 199 -2.38 -10.22 -8.74
C GLY A 199 -3.34 -11.38 -8.54
#